data_c5b08d34ffc823742d213ee86256567d
#
_entry.id   c5b08d34ffc823742d213ee86256567d
#
_cell.length_a   1.000
_cell.length_b   1.000
_cell.length_c   1.000
_cell.angle_alpha   90.00
_cell.angle_beta   90.00
_cell.angle_gamma   90.00
#
_symmetry.space_group_name_H-M   'P 1'
#
loop_
_entity.id
_entity.type
_entity.pdbx_description
1 polymer ?
#
loop_
_entity_poly.entity_id
_entity_poly.type
_entity_poly.pdbx_seq_one_letter_code
_entity_poly.pdbx_strand_id
1 'polypeptide(L)'
;MVAAACEKDLPVASALGKAVGGVGPVVAREAVWRAFGGETPLLACDLDEAQKQALCAAIENLKDEHAAGGTPTAVRIPQPDGVNKPVEFSFFIPQQYGSAAILTQYPTYSELLEDYYATKDRAERLKQKSRELYKAVHNLYERAVRKQSARREELAQSEKADTLRLYGELLQANQWAIQKGDRQATVQNYYTGEDVTIRLDPRLGPNENAQKYFRDYKKKQTAHAMLQKLLVEGEAEIEY
;
A
#
# COMPACT_ATOMS: atom_id res chain seq x y z
N MET A 1 33.49 29.49 15.40
CA MET A 1 32.60 28.55 14.64
C MET A 1 31.36 28.19 15.42
N VAL A 2 31.47 27.72 16.66
CA VAL A 2 30.27 27.43 17.50
C VAL A 2 29.46 28.71 17.77
N ALA A 3 30.10 29.86 18.03
CA ALA A 3 29.40 31.14 18.19
C ALA A 3 28.47 31.47 17.01
N ALA A 4 28.93 31.26 15.77
CA ALA A 4 28.11 31.49 14.57
C ALA A 4 26.96 30.47 14.42
N ALA A 5 27.04 29.27 15.04
CA ALA A 5 25.94 28.33 15.12
C ALA A 5 24.87 28.82 16.11
N CYS A 6 25.30 29.45 17.20
CA CYS A 6 24.40 29.90 18.27
C CYS A 6 23.58 31.15 17.91
N GLU A 7 23.90 31.81 16.78
CA GLU A 7 23.08 32.92 16.25
C GLU A 7 21.84 32.50 15.46
N LYS A 8 21.70 31.20 15.19
CA LYS A 8 20.64 30.65 14.33
C LYS A 8 19.44 30.20 15.15
N ASP A 9 18.26 30.58 14.69
CA ASP A 9 16.95 30.10 15.18
C ASP A 9 16.68 28.67 14.64
N LEU A 10 17.50 27.70 15.09
CA LEU A 10 17.46 26.29 14.68
C LEU A 10 17.77 25.40 15.90
N PRO A 11 17.32 24.13 15.89
CA PRO A 11 17.77 23.14 16.86
C PRO A 11 19.32 23.06 16.88
N VAL A 12 19.90 22.97 18.05
CA VAL A 12 21.37 23.07 18.27
C VAL A 12 22.18 22.16 17.36
N ALA A 13 21.79 20.88 17.24
CA ALA A 13 22.47 19.92 16.37
C ALA A 13 22.41 20.32 14.88
N SER A 14 21.26 20.86 14.43
CA SER A 14 21.10 21.34 13.05
C SER A 14 21.91 22.61 12.77
N ALA A 15 21.98 23.49 13.74
CA ALA A 15 22.77 24.71 13.67
C ALA A 15 24.29 24.40 13.61
N LEU A 16 24.77 23.44 14.39
CA LEU A 16 26.15 22.94 14.35
C LEU A 16 26.52 22.35 12.99
N GLY A 17 25.70 21.42 12.47
CA GLY A 17 25.96 20.79 11.18
C GLY A 17 26.00 21.76 10.00
N LYS A 18 25.32 22.93 10.11
CA LYS A 18 25.35 23.99 9.11
C LYS A 18 26.47 25.00 9.26
N ALA A 19 26.97 25.20 10.50
CA ALA A 19 27.94 26.22 10.80
C ALA A 19 29.39 25.68 10.84
N VAL A 20 29.55 24.42 11.16
CA VAL A 20 30.87 23.79 11.35
C VAL A 20 31.10 22.77 10.23
N GLY A 21 32.05 23.13 9.31
CA GLY A 21 32.44 22.21 8.24
C GLY A 21 33.01 20.90 8.79
N GLY A 22 32.61 19.77 8.18
CA GLY A 22 33.05 18.44 8.60
C GLY A 22 32.25 17.80 9.74
N VAL A 23 31.34 18.53 10.38
CA VAL A 23 30.47 18.00 11.44
C VAL A 23 29.19 17.45 10.80
N GLY A 24 29.14 16.13 10.64
CA GLY A 24 27.93 15.43 10.16
C GLY A 24 26.85 15.36 11.23
N PRO A 25 25.61 14.96 10.85
CA PRO A 25 24.47 14.92 11.77
C PRO A 25 24.69 14.03 13.01
N VAL A 26 25.40 12.93 12.86
CA VAL A 26 25.72 12.00 13.97
C VAL A 26 26.60 12.67 15.00
N VAL A 27 27.67 13.34 14.53
CA VAL A 27 28.64 14.08 15.38
C VAL A 27 27.95 15.25 16.07
N ALA A 28 27.11 16.00 15.34
CA ALA A 28 26.37 17.13 15.89
C ALA A 28 25.42 16.71 17.03
N ARG A 29 24.67 15.62 16.84
CA ARG A 29 23.79 15.10 17.88
C ARG A 29 24.54 14.57 19.10
N GLU A 30 25.68 13.89 18.87
CA GLU A 30 26.52 13.39 19.95
C GLU A 30 27.16 14.53 20.75
N ALA A 31 27.62 15.60 20.07
CA ALA A 31 28.17 16.77 20.76
C ALA A 31 27.11 17.42 21.68
N VAL A 32 25.90 17.56 21.19
CA VAL A 32 24.77 18.07 21.97
C VAL A 32 24.44 17.14 23.16
N TRP A 33 24.43 15.82 22.92
CA TRP A 33 24.21 14.84 23.99
C TRP A 33 25.29 14.91 25.08
N ARG A 34 26.56 14.97 24.67
CA ARG A 34 27.70 15.06 25.64
C ARG A 34 27.70 16.38 26.39
N ALA A 35 27.27 17.47 25.79
CA ALA A 35 27.18 18.78 26.41
C ALA A 35 26.04 18.88 27.45
N PHE A 36 24.89 18.27 27.17
CA PHE A 36 23.64 18.52 27.90
C PHE A 36 23.03 17.26 28.56
N GLY A 37 23.63 16.08 28.39
CA GLY A 37 23.16 14.85 29.04
C GLY A 37 21.75 14.38 28.59
N GLY A 38 21.28 14.79 27.39
CA GLY A 38 19.97 14.44 26.88
C GLY A 38 18.88 15.51 27.07
N GLU A 39 19.09 16.47 27.94
CA GLU A 39 18.23 17.66 28.07
C GLU A 39 18.68 18.71 27.05
N THR A 40 18.11 18.64 25.88
CA THR A 40 18.53 19.52 24.77
C THR A 40 17.80 20.85 24.84
N PRO A 41 18.51 22.01 24.87
CA PRO A 41 17.90 23.31 24.62
C PRO A 41 17.18 23.31 23.28
N LEU A 42 16.02 23.92 23.21
CA LEU A 42 15.17 23.88 22.02
C LEU A 42 15.83 24.53 20.81
N LEU A 43 16.46 25.69 20.99
CA LEU A 43 17.06 26.47 19.91
C LEU A 43 18.51 26.88 20.25
N ALA A 44 19.32 27.03 19.23
CA ALA A 44 20.72 27.42 19.36
C ALA A 44 20.91 28.86 19.86
N CYS A 45 19.97 29.76 19.53
CA CYS A 45 19.97 31.15 19.99
C CYS A 45 19.69 31.29 21.50
N ASP A 46 19.07 30.31 22.13
CA ASP A 46 18.68 30.34 23.53
C ASP A 46 19.79 29.86 24.49
N LEU A 47 20.93 29.43 23.94
CA LEU A 47 22.07 28.95 24.72
C LEU A 47 22.72 30.07 25.52
N ASP A 48 22.87 29.86 26.83
CA ASP A 48 23.68 30.71 27.70
C ASP A 48 25.17 30.48 27.46
N GLU A 49 26.03 31.32 28.07
CA GLU A 49 27.46 31.26 27.87
C GLU A 49 28.11 29.96 28.42
N ALA A 50 27.58 29.45 29.52
CA ALA A 50 28.06 28.18 30.09
C ALA A 50 27.71 26.99 29.19
N GLN A 51 26.52 27.00 28.61
CA GLN A 51 26.05 26.00 27.63
C GLN A 51 26.86 26.04 26.33
N LYS A 52 27.21 27.23 25.83
CA LYS A 52 28.13 27.40 24.69
C LYS A 52 29.50 26.83 24.94
N GLN A 53 30.06 27.06 26.15
CA GLN A 53 31.35 26.53 26.56
C GLN A 53 31.29 24.98 26.65
N ALA A 54 30.25 24.40 27.26
CA ALA A 54 30.07 22.97 27.33
C ALA A 54 29.97 22.32 25.94
N LEU A 55 29.27 22.98 25.01
CA LEU A 55 29.17 22.50 23.64
C LEU A 55 30.50 22.59 22.88
N CYS A 56 31.29 23.66 23.06
CA CYS A 56 32.66 23.75 22.55
C CYS A 56 33.53 22.63 23.06
N ALA A 57 33.55 22.38 24.38
CA ALA A 57 34.32 21.32 24.99
C ALA A 57 33.93 19.92 24.46
N ALA A 58 32.63 19.66 24.27
CA ALA A 58 32.17 18.40 23.68
C ALA A 58 32.65 18.20 22.22
N ILE A 59 32.69 19.26 21.42
CA ILE A 59 33.18 19.19 20.03
C ILE A 59 34.72 18.98 20.03
N GLU A 60 35.46 19.66 20.90
CA GLU A 60 36.90 19.50 21.02
C GLU A 60 37.25 18.06 21.44
N ASN A 61 36.55 17.50 22.41
CA ASN A 61 36.72 16.09 22.80
C ASN A 61 36.49 15.12 21.64
N LEU A 62 35.44 15.34 20.84
CA LEU A 62 35.18 14.50 19.65
C LEU A 62 36.25 14.65 18.58
N LYS A 63 36.81 15.85 18.41
CA LYS A 63 37.93 16.10 17.53
C LYS A 63 39.21 15.39 17.98
N ASP A 64 39.49 15.39 19.28
CA ASP A 64 40.63 14.71 19.85
C ASP A 64 40.49 13.18 19.77
N GLU A 65 39.31 12.62 20.02
CA GLU A 65 38.99 11.22 19.74
C GLU A 65 39.26 10.84 18.29
N HIS A 66 38.81 11.67 17.33
CA HIS A 66 39.09 11.47 15.91
C HIS A 66 40.60 11.50 15.61
N ALA A 67 41.32 12.47 16.13
CA ALA A 67 42.76 12.60 15.93
C ALA A 67 43.58 11.43 16.52
N ALA A 68 43.07 10.84 17.56
CA ALA A 68 43.64 9.62 18.17
C ALA A 68 43.34 8.32 17.40
N GLY A 69 42.66 8.40 16.25
CA GLY A 69 42.28 7.26 15.42
C GLY A 69 40.85 6.80 15.61
N GLY A 70 40.18 7.25 16.66
CA GLY A 70 38.78 6.94 16.98
C GLY A 70 38.48 5.47 17.27
N THR A 71 37.21 5.17 17.49
CA THR A 71 36.71 3.80 17.70
C THR A 71 35.63 3.50 16.67
N PRO A 72 35.92 2.72 15.60
CA PRO A 72 34.92 2.39 14.57
C PRO A 72 33.73 1.66 15.18
N THR A 73 32.56 2.28 15.18
CA THR A 73 31.39 1.76 15.87
C THR A 73 30.16 1.81 14.94
N ALA A 74 29.48 0.67 14.77
CA ALA A 74 28.17 0.59 14.13
C ALA A 74 27.05 0.66 15.15
N VAL A 75 25.99 1.38 14.79
CA VAL A 75 24.76 1.53 15.57
C VAL A 75 23.65 0.76 14.90
N ARG A 76 23.02 -0.16 15.64
CA ARG A 76 21.86 -0.93 15.19
C ARG A 76 20.71 -0.77 16.17
N ILE A 77 19.49 -0.69 15.66
CA ILE A 77 18.28 -0.65 16.49
C ILE A 77 17.55 -1.98 16.34
N PRO A 78 17.26 -2.70 17.44
CA PRO A 78 16.45 -3.91 17.41
C PRO A 78 15.06 -3.61 16.84
N GLN A 79 14.57 -4.44 15.91
CA GLN A 79 13.21 -4.35 15.40
C GLN A 79 12.34 -5.46 16.01
N PRO A 80 11.01 -5.31 16.04
CA PRO A 80 10.09 -6.32 16.55
C PRO A 80 10.17 -7.68 15.84
N ASP A 81 10.64 -7.68 14.60
CA ASP A 81 10.87 -8.88 13.78
C ASP A 81 12.17 -9.62 14.10
N GLY A 82 12.91 -9.18 15.13
CA GLY A 82 14.18 -9.74 15.55
C GLY A 82 15.38 -9.33 14.69
N VAL A 83 15.20 -8.50 13.68
CA VAL A 83 16.27 -8.00 12.82
C VAL A 83 16.86 -6.72 13.40
N ASN A 84 18.18 -6.67 13.56
CA ASN A 84 18.88 -5.47 14.01
C ASN A 84 19.12 -4.54 12.81
N LYS A 85 18.31 -3.48 12.72
CA LYS A 85 18.42 -2.52 11.62
C LYS A 85 19.65 -1.64 11.77
N PRO A 86 20.58 -1.60 10.80
CA PRO A 86 21.69 -0.66 10.80
C PRO A 86 21.17 0.76 10.63
N VAL A 87 21.55 1.65 11.53
CA VAL A 87 21.08 3.05 11.52
C VAL A 87 22.18 3.98 11.10
N GLU A 88 23.32 3.94 11.80
CA GLU A 88 24.45 4.82 11.57
C GLU A 88 25.76 4.12 11.92
N PHE A 89 26.86 4.76 11.59
CA PHE A 89 28.20 4.41 12.04
C PHE A 89 28.97 5.68 12.44
N SER A 90 29.95 5.52 13.30
CA SER A 90 30.74 6.63 13.83
C SER A 90 32.19 6.23 14.10
N PHE A 91 33.04 7.23 14.31
CA PHE A 91 34.43 7.05 14.78
C PHE A 91 34.55 7.10 16.30
N PHE A 92 33.44 7.17 17.02
CA PHE A 92 33.35 7.18 18.49
C PHE A 92 32.24 6.23 18.93
N ILE A 93 32.17 5.96 20.22
CA ILE A 93 31.10 5.19 20.85
C ILE A 93 29.94 6.15 21.13
N PRO A 94 28.82 6.10 20.36
CA PRO A 94 27.72 7.04 20.51
C PRO A 94 26.95 6.80 21.83
N GLN A 95 26.80 7.87 22.59
CA GLN A 95 26.02 7.87 23.84
C GLN A 95 24.57 8.28 23.64
N GLN A 96 24.30 9.05 22.58
CA GLN A 96 22.99 9.62 22.23
C GLN A 96 21.86 8.58 22.03
N TYR A 97 22.18 7.32 21.80
CA TYR A 97 21.19 6.25 21.58
C TYR A 97 20.82 5.51 22.88
N GLY A 98 21.55 5.73 23.96
CA GLY A 98 21.32 5.06 25.25
C GLY A 98 21.26 3.55 25.11
N SER A 99 20.40 2.91 25.91
CA SER A 99 20.18 1.46 25.90
C SER A 99 19.31 0.94 24.77
N ALA A 100 18.74 1.83 23.94
CA ALA A 100 17.84 1.46 22.85
C ALA A 100 18.59 0.90 21.63
N ALA A 101 19.93 1.10 21.55
CA ALA A 101 20.74 0.68 20.44
C ALA A 101 21.77 -0.39 20.83
N ILE A 102 22.07 -1.26 19.87
CA ILE A 102 23.18 -2.20 19.94
C ILE A 102 24.38 -1.54 19.25
N LEU A 103 25.41 -1.33 20.01
CA LEU A 103 26.68 -0.76 19.54
C LEU A 103 27.70 -1.91 19.32
N THR A 104 28.25 -1.96 18.10
CA THR A 104 29.26 -2.95 17.72
C THR A 104 30.52 -2.21 17.29
N GLN A 105 31.64 -2.49 17.99
CA GLN A 105 32.96 -1.93 17.67
C GLN A 105 33.71 -2.86 16.71
N TYR A 106 34.51 -2.25 15.83
CA TYR A 106 35.29 -2.96 14.81
C TYR A 106 36.78 -2.61 14.93
N PRO A 107 37.68 -3.55 14.60
CA PRO A 107 39.13 -3.30 14.59
C PRO A 107 39.54 -2.22 13.58
N THR A 108 38.83 -2.15 12.46
CA THR A 108 39.13 -1.22 11.37
C THR A 108 37.86 -0.56 10.78
N TYR A 109 38.01 0.61 10.19
CA TYR A 109 36.92 1.28 9.48
C TYR A 109 36.48 0.50 8.24
N SER A 110 37.38 -0.23 7.58
CA SER A 110 37.05 -1.04 6.41
C SER A 110 36.07 -2.16 6.79
N GLU A 111 36.33 -2.89 7.87
CA GLU A 111 35.43 -3.92 8.35
C GLU A 111 34.07 -3.37 8.84
N LEU A 112 34.10 -2.22 9.51
CA LEU A 112 32.89 -1.50 9.90
C LEU A 112 32.02 -1.18 8.68
N LEU A 113 32.61 -0.55 7.65
CA LEU A 113 31.88 -0.13 6.45
C LEU A 113 31.38 -1.31 5.65
N GLU A 114 32.20 -2.36 5.49
CA GLU A 114 31.79 -3.58 4.80
C GLU A 114 30.56 -4.22 5.47
N ASP A 115 30.60 -4.44 6.78
CA ASP A 115 29.50 -5.05 7.51
C ASP A 115 28.26 -4.14 7.54
N TYR A 116 28.44 -2.83 7.75
CA TYR A 116 27.34 -1.87 7.76
C TYR A 116 26.60 -1.85 6.41
N TYR A 117 27.33 -1.70 5.30
CA TYR A 117 26.71 -1.62 3.98
C TYR A 117 26.17 -2.97 3.50
N ALA A 118 26.85 -4.09 3.80
CA ALA A 118 26.33 -5.42 3.50
C ALA A 118 25.01 -5.70 4.23
N THR A 119 24.94 -5.33 5.50
CA THR A 119 23.71 -5.50 6.31
C THR A 119 22.59 -4.58 5.82
N LYS A 120 22.90 -3.32 5.51
CA LYS A 120 21.95 -2.34 4.97
C LYS A 120 21.40 -2.79 3.63
N ASP A 121 22.26 -3.21 2.70
CA ASP A 121 21.87 -3.68 1.37
C ASP A 121 20.97 -4.93 1.46
N ARG A 122 21.31 -5.89 2.35
CA ARG A 122 20.47 -7.06 2.61
C ARG A 122 19.08 -6.66 3.12
N ALA A 123 19.01 -5.73 4.07
CA ALA A 123 17.73 -5.24 4.62
C ALA A 123 16.90 -4.50 3.55
N GLU A 124 17.52 -3.69 2.71
CA GLU A 124 16.85 -2.98 1.62
C GLU A 124 16.31 -3.94 0.55
N ARG A 125 17.10 -4.93 0.14
CA ARG A 125 16.67 -5.98 -0.81
C ARG A 125 15.51 -6.80 -0.26
N LEU A 126 15.55 -7.18 1.02
CA LEU A 126 14.45 -7.89 1.66
C LEU A 126 13.17 -7.05 1.66
N LYS A 127 13.28 -5.78 2.03
CA LYS A 127 12.15 -4.83 2.02
C LYS A 127 11.58 -4.63 0.62
N GLN A 128 12.43 -4.55 -0.41
CA GLN A 128 11.98 -4.42 -1.79
C GLN A 128 11.23 -5.66 -2.26
N LYS A 129 11.79 -6.87 -2.04
CA LYS A 129 11.12 -8.13 -2.38
C LYS A 129 9.79 -8.30 -1.67
N SER A 130 9.72 -7.93 -0.38
CA SER A 130 8.48 -7.95 0.40
C SER A 130 7.42 -7.02 -0.19
N ARG A 131 7.81 -5.81 -0.61
CA ARG A 131 6.89 -4.86 -1.28
C ARG A 131 6.37 -5.39 -2.62
N GLU A 132 7.25 -5.98 -3.43
CA GLU A 132 6.88 -6.54 -4.73
C GLU A 132 5.90 -7.70 -4.56
N LEU A 133 6.16 -8.58 -3.60
CA LEU A 133 5.26 -9.68 -3.28
C LEU A 133 3.90 -9.18 -2.77
N TYR A 134 3.91 -8.24 -1.83
CA TYR A 134 2.67 -7.63 -1.32
C TYR A 134 1.85 -6.98 -2.45
N LYS A 135 2.52 -6.23 -3.32
CA LYS A 135 1.86 -5.60 -4.48
C LYS A 135 1.28 -6.63 -5.44
N ALA A 136 1.99 -7.73 -5.68
CA ALA A 136 1.50 -8.81 -6.55
C ALA A 136 0.25 -9.48 -5.95
N VAL A 137 0.28 -9.85 -4.68
CA VAL A 137 -0.86 -10.45 -3.96
C VAL A 137 -2.04 -9.48 -3.90
N HIS A 138 -1.80 -8.22 -3.55
CA HIS A 138 -2.85 -7.21 -3.53
C HIS A 138 -3.53 -7.01 -4.88
N ASN A 139 -2.76 -6.99 -5.97
CA ASN A 139 -3.32 -6.89 -7.33
C ASN A 139 -4.17 -8.12 -7.71
N LEU A 140 -3.77 -9.32 -7.28
CA LEU A 140 -4.55 -10.54 -7.50
C LEU A 140 -5.86 -10.49 -6.72
N TYR A 141 -5.81 -10.11 -5.45
CA TYR A 141 -6.98 -9.92 -4.61
C TYR A 141 -7.98 -8.91 -5.21
N GLU A 142 -7.50 -7.73 -5.60
CA GLU A 142 -8.32 -6.70 -6.24
C GLU A 142 -9.01 -7.19 -7.53
N ARG A 143 -8.28 -7.99 -8.33
CA ARG A 143 -8.86 -8.60 -9.55
C ARG A 143 -9.94 -9.62 -9.20
N ALA A 144 -9.71 -10.46 -8.20
CA ALA A 144 -10.68 -11.45 -7.75
C ALA A 144 -11.96 -10.79 -7.22
N VAL A 145 -11.83 -9.75 -6.40
CA VAL A 145 -12.96 -8.97 -5.87
C VAL A 145 -13.78 -8.32 -6.99
N ARG A 146 -13.11 -7.64 -7.95
CA ARG A 146 -13.82 -7.02 -9.09
C ARG A 146 -14.54 -8.04 -9.96
N LYS A 147 -13.89 -9.18 -10.23
CA LYS A 147 -14.49 -10.29 -10.98
C LYS A 147 -15.73 -10.84 -10.28
N GLN A 148 -15.66 -10.95 -8.95
CA GLN A 148 -16.77 -11.42 -8.13
C GLN A 148 -17.94 -10.44 -8.11
N SER A 149 -17.67 -9.13 -8.01
CA SER A 149 -18.69 -8.08 -8.11
C SER A 149 -19.42 -8.12 -9.46
N ALA A 150 -18.67 -8.19 -10.55
CA ALA A 150 -19.25 -8.28 -11.90
C ALA A 150 -20.15 -9.53 -12.07
N ARG A 151 -19.72 -10.68 -11.54
CA ARG A 151 -20.52 -11.92 -11.56
C ARG A 151 -21.82 -11.79 -10.77
N ARG A 152 -21.80 -11.11 -9.61
CA ARG A 152 -23.01 -10.85 -8.81
C ARG A 152 -24.00 -9.97 -9.55
N GLU A 153 -23.51 -8.92 -10.22
CA GLU A 153 -24.34 -8.06 -11.04
C GLU A 153 -24.97 -8.81 -12.22
N GLU A 154 -24.19 -9.66 -12.89
CA GLU A 154 -24.67 -10.48 -13.99
C GLU A 154 -25.68 -11.52 -13.53
N LEU A 155 -25.48 -12.12 -12.34
CA LEU A 155 -26.44 -13.03 -11.72
C LEU A 155 -27.78 -12.32 -11.45
N ALA A 156 -27.75 -11.15 -10.83
CA ALA A 156 -28.95 -10.34 -10.57
C ALA A 156 -29.70 -9.95 -11.86
N GLN A 157 -28.97 -9.72 -12.95
CA GLN A 157 -29.58 -9.48 -14.27
C GLN A 157 -30.18 -10.76 -14.87
N SER A 158 -29.65 -11.93 -14.53
CA SER A 158 -30.17 -13.21 -15.02
C SER A 158 -31.48 -13.63 -14.35
N GLU A 159 -31.79 -13.11 -13.15
CA GLU A 159 -33.07 -13.35 -12.46
C GLU A 159 -34.29 -12.85 -13.25
N LYS A 160 -34.07 -11.86 -14.14
CA LYS A 160 -35.12 -11.38 -15.09
C LYS A 160 -35.38 -12.35 -16.25
N ALA A 161 -34.81 -13.55 -16.23
CA ALA A 161 -35.00 -14.52 -17.31
C ALA A 161 -36.46 -14.98 -17.45
N ASP A 162 -37.19 -15.12 -16.35
CA ASP A 162 -38.59 -15.56 -16.39
C ASP A 162 -39.50 -14.65 -17.20
N THR A 163 -39.18 -13.35 -17.26
CA THR A 163 -39.88 -12.41 -18.15
C THR A 163 -39.72 -12.79 -19.65
N LEU A 164 -38.55 -13.29 -20.05
CA LEU A 164 -38.31 -13.73 -21.42
C LEU A 164 -39.11 -15.00 -21.74
N ARG A 165 -39.23 -15.91 -20.79
CA ARG A 165 -40.07 -17.09 -20.92
C ARG A 165 -41.53 -16.67 -21.11
N LEU A 166 -42.03 -15.80 -20.22
CA LEU A 166 -43.39 -15.25 -20.30
C LEU A 166 -43.67 -14.61 -21.68
N TYR A 167 -42.74 -13.77 -22.18
CA TYR A 167 -42.88 -13.16 -23.49
C TYR A 167 -42.95 -14.20 -24.61
N GLY A 168 -42.12 -15.23 -24.55
CA GLY A 168 -42.18 -16.35 -25.49
C GLY A 168 -43.54 -17.05 -25.51
N GLU A 169 -44.08 -17.35 -24.32
CA GLU A 169 -45.39 -18.00 -24.12
C GLU A 169 -46.54 -17.09 -24.65
N LEU A 170 -46.52 -15.79 -24.31
CA LEU A 170 -47.53 -14.86 -24.73
C LEU A 170 -47.53 -14.65 -26.27
N LEU A 171 -46.34 -14.57 -26.89
CA LEU A 171 -46.23 -14.48 -28.35
C LEU A 171 -46.70 -15.77 -29.03
N GLN A 172 -46.41 -16.93 -28.45
CA GLN A 172 -46.85 -18.21 -28.99
C GLN A 172 -48.38 -18.36 -28.93
N ALA A 173 -49.00 -17.91 -27.83
CA ALA A 173 -50.46 -17.97 -27.68
C ALA A 173 -51.20 -16.98 -28.61
N ASN A 174 -50.58 -15.86 -28.96
CA ASN A 174 -51.23 -14.79 -29.74
C ASN A 174 -50.61 -14.63 -31.15
N GLN A 175 -50.12 -15.72 -31.75
CA GLN A 175 -49.52 -15.70 -33.09
C GLN A 175 -50.43 -15.14 -34.17
N TRP A 176 -51.76 -15.35 -34.05
CA TRP A 176 -52.77 -14.88 -35.00
C TRP A 176 -52.94 -13.36 -35.05
N ALA A 177 -52.56 -12.65 -33.95
CA ALA A 177 -52.69 -11.20 -33.85
C ALA A 177 -51.44 -10.46 -34.30
N ILE A 178 -50.34 -11.16 -34.63
CA ILE A 178 -49.02 -10.58 -34.93
C ILE A 178 -48.65 -10.85 -36.40
N GLN A 179 -48.16 -9.82 -37.08
CA GLN A 179 -47.73 -9.96 -38.47
C GLN A 179 -46.20 -9.79 -38.60
N LYS A 180 -45.63 -10.38 -39.66
CA LYS A 180 -44.22 -10.14 -40.00
C LYS A 180 -44.02 -8.68 -40.39
N GLY A 181 -43.10 -8.00 -39.78
CA GLY A 181 -42.84 -6.55 -39.97
C GLY A 181 -43.19 -5.72 -38.73
N ASP A 182 -43.96 -6.29 -37.79
CA ASP A 182 -44.31 -5.61 -36.56
C ASP A 182 -43.05 -5.43 -35.68
N ARG A 183 -42.94 -4.26 -35.05
CA ARG A 183 -41.84 -3.92 -34.14
C ARG A 183 -42.18 -4.20 -32.68
N GLN A 184 -43.47 -4.30 -32.35
CA GLN A 184 -44.01 -4.60 -31.04
C GLN A 184 -45.38 -5.23 -31.15
N ALA A 185 -45.75 -6.04 -30.18
CA ALA A 185 -47.11 -6.55 -30.02
C ALA A 185 -47.58 -6.26 -28.60
N THR A 186 -48.81 -5.76 -28.47
CA THR A 186 -49.48 -5.64 -27.17
C THR A 186 -50.45 -6.81 -27.05
N VAL A 187 -50.22 -7.66 -26.07
CA VAL A 187 -50.96 -8.88 -25.81
C VAL A 187 -51.38 -8.96 -24.36
N GLN A 188 -52.55 -9.52 -24.08
CA GLN A 188 -53.01 -9.70 -22.72
C GLN A 188 -52.24 -10.84 -22.04
N ASN A 189 -51.68 -10.54 -20.87
CA ASN A 189 -51.07 -11.55 -20.00
C ASN A 189 -52.20 -12.36 -19.30
N TYR A 190 -52.38 -13.58 -19.71
CA TYR A 190 -53.45 -14.44 -19.15
C TYR A 190 -53.19 -14.87 -17.70
N TYR A 191 -52.00 -14.62 -17.12
CA TYR A 191 -51.74 -14.87 -15.71
C TYR A 191 -52.15 -13.70 -14.80
N THR A 192 -52.01 -12.44 -15.28
CA THR A 192 -52.30 -11.23 -14.49
C THR A 192 -53.51 -10.46 -14.98
N GLY A 193 -53.99 -10.72 -16.20
CA GLY A 193 -55.09 -9.97 -16.86
C GLY A 193 -54.65 -8.60 -17.44
N GLU A 194 -53.39 -8.20 -17.27
CA GLU A 194 -52.87 -6.91 -17.75
C GLU A 194 -52.34 -7.01 -19.17
N ASP A 195 -52.36 -5.91 -19.89
CA ASP A 195 -51.78 -5.82 -21.22
C ASP A 195 -50.25 -5.63 -21.14
N VAL A 196 -49.50 -6.43 -21.87
CA VAL A 196 -48.03 -6.39 -21.92
C VAL A 196 -47.60 -6.09 -23.36
N THR A 197 -46.72 -5.08 -23.49
CA THR A 197 -46.13 -4.72 -24.79
C THR A 197 -44.76 -5.41 -24.91
N ILE A 198 -44.65 -6.29 -25.92
CA ILE A 198 -43.46 -7.11 -26.19
C ILE A 198 -42.79 -6.57 -27.46
N ARG A 199 -41.47 -6.36 -27.42
CA ARG A 199 -40.67 -5.95 -28.58
C ARG A 199 -40.47 -7.13 -29.54
N LEU A 200 -40.62 -6.87 -30.83
CA LEU A 200 -40.43 -7.85 -31.87
C LEU A 200 -39.30 -7.47 -32.82
N ASP A 201 -38.66 -8.48 -33.40
CA ASP A 201 -37.75 -8.29 -34.51
C ASP A 201 -38.56 -8.33 -35.83
N PRO A 202 -38.68 -7.21 -36.55
CA PRO A 202 -39.52 -7.13 -37.73
C PRO A 202 -39.08 -8.02 -38.91
N ARG A 203 -37.82 -8.54 -38.82
CA ARG A 203 -37.29 -9.48 -39.83
C ARG A 203 -37.84 -10.89 -39.66
N LEU A 204 -38.27 -11.20 -38.43
CA LEU A 204 -38.71 -12.53 -38.02
C LEU A 204 -40.25 -12.62 -38.06
N GLY A 205 -40.75 -13.81 -38.29
CA GLY A 205 -42.18 -14.10 -38.14
C GLY A 205 -42.60 -14.25 -36.68
N PRO A 206 -43.92 -14.30 -36.39
CA PRO A 206 -44.43 -14.42 -35.02
C PRO A 206 -43.81 -15.60 -34.24
N ASN A 207 -43.79 -16.78 -34.82
CA ASN A 207 -43.20 -17.98 -34.22
C ASN A 207 -41.69 -17.87 -34.04
N GLU A 208 -40.99 -17.27 -34.99
CA GLU A 208 -39.54 -17.06 -34.91
C GLU A 208 -39.17 -16.10 -33.76
N ASN A 209 -39.98 -15.05 -33.54
CA ASN A 209 -39.86 -14.13 -32.43
C ASN A 209 -40.06 -14.86 -31.09
N ALA A 210 -41.09 -15.69 -30.95
CA ALA A 210 -41.32 -16.50 -29.76
C ALA A 210 -40.14 -17.44 -29.50
N GLN A 211 -39.63 -18.15 -30.51
CA GLN A 211 -38.46 -19.02 -30.41
C GLN A 211 -37.19 -18.25 -30.04
N LYS A 212 -37.02 -16.99 -30.46
CA LYS A 212 -35.92 -16.13 -30.08
C LYS A 212 -35.95 -15.87 -28.55
N TYR A 213 -37.12 -15.52 -28.03
CA TYR A 213 -37.30 -15.31 -26.57
C TYR A 213 -37.02 -16.58 -25.77
N PHE A 214 -37.45 -17.76 -26.20
CA PHE A 214 -37.13 -19.03 -25.55
C PHE A 214 -35.64 -19.39 -25.60
N ARG A 215 -34.94 -19.08 -26.72
CA ARG A 215 -33.48 -19.26 -26.81
C ARG A 215 -32.74 -18.35 -25.84
N ASP A 216 -33.18 -17.09 -25.76
CA ASP A 216 -32.59 -16.12 -24.86
C ASP A 216 -32.83 -16.48 -23.38
N TYR A 217 -34.01 -17.00 -23.05
CA TYR A 217 -34.31 -17.60 -21.75
C TYR A 217 -33.37 -18.75 -21.42
N LYS A 218 -33.21 -19.76 -22.29
CA LYS A 218 -32.29 -20.88 -22.08
C LYS A 218 -30.85 -20.44 -21.88
N LYS A 219 -30.37 -19.46 -22.65
CA LYS A 219 -29.03 -18.89 -22.48
C LYS A 219 -28.86 -18.28 -21.08
N LYS A 220 -29.84 -17.48 -20.63
CA LYS A 220 -29.80 -16.87 -19.31
C LYS A 220 -29.89 -17.90 -18.18
N GLN A 221 -30.70 -18.92 -18.32
CA GLN A 221 -30.81 -20.02 -17.36
C GLN A 221 -29.48 -20.79 -17.21
N THR A 222 -28.83 -21.10 -18.34
CA THR A 222 -27.52 -21.75 -18.34
C THR A 222 -26.44 -20.84 -17.72
N ALA A 223 -26.47 -19.55 -18.06
CA ALA A 223 -25.56 -18.56 -17.50
C ALA A 223 -25.76 -18.41 -15.97
N HIS A 224 -27.02 -18.39 -15.49
CA HIS A 224 -27.36 -18.32 -14.08
C HIS A 224 -26.73 -19.48 -13.28
N ALA A 225 -26.94 -20.72 -13.74
CA ALA A 225 -26.36 -21.89 -13.09
C ALA A 225 -24.82 -21.87 -13.08
N MET A 226 -24.20 -21.42 -14.19
CA MET A 226 -22.74 -21.29 -14.26
C MET A 226 -22.21 -20.18 -13.35
N LEU A 227 -22.90 -19.03 -13.28
CA LEU A 227 -22.53 -17.91 -12.42
C LEU A 227 -22.61 -18.28 -10.94
N GLN A 228 -23.64 -19.02 -10.52
CA GLN A 228 -23.74 -19.51 -9.14
C GLN A 228 -22.50 -20.36 -8.76
N LYS A 229 -22.11 -21.29 -9.63
CA LYS A 229 -20.91 -22.11 -9.40
C LYS A 229 -19.64 -21.24 -9.34
N LEU A 230 -19.47 -20.32 -10.28
CA LEU A 230 -18.32 -19.43 -10.34
C LEU A 230 -18.25 -18.44 -9.16
N LEU A 231 -19.39 -18.11 -8.55
CA LEU A 231 -19.43 -17.26 -7.35
C LEU A 231 -18.88 -18.02 -6.14
N VAL A 232 -19.27 -19.28 -5.95
CA VAL A 232 -18.75 -20.12 -4.86
C VAL A 232 -17.24 -20.34 -5.01
N GLU A 233 -16.78 -20.69 -6.22
CA GLU A 233 -15.36 -20.86 -6.51
C GLU A 233 -14.55 -19.57 -6.28
N GLY A 234 -15.10 -18.43 -6.65
CA GLY A 234 -14.43 -17.15 -6.48
C GLY A 234 -14.44 -16.61 -5.05
N GLU A 235 -15.41 -17.01 -4.21
CA GLU A 235 -15.37 -16.72 -2.78
C GLU A 235 -14.23 -17.47 -2.10
N ALA A 236 -14.05 -18.74 -2.41
CA ALA A 236 -12.91 -19.52 -1.93
C ALA A 236 -11.56 -18.98 -2.41
N GLU A 237 -11.48 -18.42 -3.65
CA GLU A 237 -10.27 -17.77 -4.18
C GLU A 237 -9.90 -16.48 -3.41
N ILE A 238 -10.90 -15.76 -2.87
CA ILE A 238 -10.70 -14.51 -2.12
C ILE A 238 -10.32 -14.78 -0.65
N GLU A 239 -10.83 -15.87 -0.06
CA GLU A 239 -10.55 -16.25 1.33
C GLU A 239 -9.16 -16.89 1.49
N TYR A 240 -8.59 -17.48 0.44
CA TYR A 240 -7.26 -18.10 0.45
C TYR A 240 -6.14 -17.09 0.33
#